data_ee478248d6b53cafe9ec30c8fd58416f
#
_entry.id   ee478248d6b53cafe9ec30c8fd58416f
#
_cell.length_a   1.000
_cell.length_b   1.000
_cell.length_c   1.000
_cell.angle_alpha   90.00
_cell.angle_beta   90.00
_cell.angle_gamma   90.00
#
_symmetry.space_group_name_H-M   'P 1'
#
loop_
_entity.id
_entity.type
_entity.pdbx_description
1 polymer ?
#
loop_
_entity_poly.entity_id
_entity_poly.type
_entity_poly.pdbx_seq_one_letter_code
_entity_poly.pdbx_strand_id
1 'polypeptide(L)'
;GLMAAQRLAEQGRQVLVLDGKATAGRKFLLAGKGGMNLTHSEDLAHFVARYGCASAWLAPLLQDFGPSALRAWAQDLGIATFVGSSGRVFPSDMKAAPLLRTWLVRLRSLGVRFAMRHQWQGWNHAGQPCFATAQGTQPVQANALVLALGGGSWPQLGSDGTWQALLVGQGVALQPLQPANCGFDVQGRDGRGW
;
A
#
# COMPACT_ATOMS: atom_id res chain seq x y z
N GLY A 1 0.85 0.79 4.80
CA GLY A 1 -0.02 0.67 5.99
C GLY A 1 0.02 -0.72 6.61
N LEU A 2 -0.55 -1.75 5.98
CA LEU A 2 -0.69 -3.07 6.62
C LEU A 2 0.64 -3.72 7.00
N MET A 3 1.69 -3.59 6.18
CA MET A 3 3.02 -4.12 6.52
C MET A 3 3.64 -3.38 7.72
N ALA A 4 3.51 -2.05 7.77
CA ALA A 4 3.95 -1.29 8.94
C ALA A 4 3.17 -1.71 10.20
N ALA A 5 1.85 -1.92 10.08
CA ALA A 5 1.03 -2.40 11.19
C ALA A 5 1.50 -3.78 11.69
N GLN A 6 1.81 -4.71 10.78
CA GLN A 6 2.34 -6.02 11.14
C GLN A 6 3.67 -5.90 11.91
N ARG A 7 4.63 -5.17 11.35
CA ARG A 7 5.97 -5.03 11.96
C ARG A 7 5.92 -4.38 13.35
N LEU A 8 5.07 -3.37 13.52
CA LEU A 8 4.87 -2.72 14.81
C LEU A 8 4.21 -3.67 15.83
N ALA A 9 3.20 -4.43 15.40
CA ALA A 9 2.52 -5.39 16.28
C ALA A 9 3.43 -6.57 16.67
N GLU A 10 4.25 -7.08 15.75
CA GLU A 10 5.28 -8.10 16.03
C GLU A 10 6.30 -7.63 17.08
N GLN A 11 6.52 -6.31 17.18
CA GLN A 11 7.36 -5.70 18.23
C GLN A 11 6.59 -5.34 19.53
N GLY A 12 5.38 -5.86 19.69
CA GLY A 12 4.55 -5.63 20.90
C GLY A 12 3.91 -4.23 20.97
N ARG A 13 3.91 -3.45 19.88
CA ARG A 13 3.27 -2.13 19.87
C ARG A 13 1.75 -2.27 19.68
N GLN A 14 0.98 -1.44 20.39
CA GLN A 14 -0.45 -1.32 20.16
C GLN A 14 -0.69 -0.56 18.86
N VAL A 15 -1.39 -1.17 17.91
CA VAL A 15 -1.60 -0.60 16.58
C VAL A 15 -3.08 -0.46 16.28
N LEU A 16 -3.46 0.74 15.82
CA LEU A 16 -4.77 1.04 15.25
C LEU A 16 -4.59 1.43 13.78
N VAL A 17 -5.21 0.69 12.87
CA VAL A 17 -5.29 1.01 11.46
C VAL A 17 -6.60 1.73 11.17
N LEU A 18 -6.50 2.97 10.67
CA LEU A 18 -7.66 3.76 10.22
C LEU A 18 -7.67 3.79 8.69
N ASP A 19 -8.82 3.55 8.09
CA ASP A 19 -9.01 3.57 6.63
C ASP A 19 -10.31 4.30 6.30
N GLY A 20 -10.26 5.24 5.35
CA GLY A 20 -11.44 5.99 4.88
C GLY A 20 -12.49 5.14 4.19
N LYS A 21 -12.15 3.92 3.76
CA LYS A 21 -13.08 3.00 3.08
C LYS A 21 -13.72 2.02 4.06
N ALA A 22 -14.76 1.32 3.58
CA ALA A 22 -15.49 0.35 4.39
C ALA A 22 -14.69 -0.93 4.71
N THR A 23 -13.63 -1.21 3.94
CA THR A 23 -12.78 -2.39 4.11
C THR A 23 -11.32 -2.04 3.80
N ALA A 24 -10.39 -2.60 4.54
CA ALA A 24 -8.96 -2.45 4.28
C ALA A 24 -8.52 -3.18 3.02
N GLY A 25 -7.49 -2.65 2.34
CA GLY A 25 -6.83 -3.34 1.23
C GLY A 25 -7.59 -3.33 -0.10
N ARG A 26 -8.54 -2.43 -0.32
CA ARG A 26 -9.35 -2.40 -1.56
C ARG A 26 -8.51 -2.24 -2.83
N LYS A 27 -7.53 -1.34 -2.81
CA LYS A 27 -6.62 -1.15 -3.95
C LYS A 27 -5.75 -2.38 -4.18
N PHE A 28 -5.33 -3.08 -3.13
CA PHE A 28 -4.60 -4.33 -3.21
C PHE A 28 -5.39 -5.41 -3.96
N LEU A 29 -6.69 -5.53 -3.68
CA LEU A 29 -7.58 -6.47 -4.38
C LEU A 29 -7.71 -6.16 -5.88
N LEU A 30 -7.72 -4.88 -6.24
CA LEU A 30 -7.84 -4.48 -7.64
C LEU A 30 -6.56 -4.76 -8.43
N ALA A 31 -5.40 -4.63 -7.81
CA ALA A 31 -4.10 -4.91 -8.43
C ALA A 31 -3.98 -6.38 -8.92
N GLY A 32 -4.78 -7.29 -8.37
CA GLY A 32 -4.79 -8.71 -8.75
C GLY A 32 -5.75 -9.09 -9.87
N LYS A 33 -6.36 -8.17 -10.60
CA LYS A 33 -7.35 -8.51 -11.66
C LYS A 33 -6.78 -9.37 -12.79
N GLY A 34 -5.55 -9.12 -13.23
CA GLY A 34 -4.86 -9.89 -14.27
C GLY A 34 -3.83 -10.89 -13.71
N GLY A 35 -3.85 -11.12 -12.41
CA GLY A 35 -2.85 -11.89 -11.68
C GLY A 35 -2.05 -10.98 -10.72
N MET A 36 -1.99 -11.39 -9.44
CA MET A 36 -1.30 -10.64 -8.41
C MET A 36 0.21 -10.83 -8.52
N ASN A 37 0.89 -9.93 -9.25
CA ASN A 37 2.34 -9.93 -9.25
C ASN A 37 2.88 -9.43 -7.89
N LEU A 38 3.59 -10.30 -7.18
CA LEU A 38 4.19 -9.98 -5.87
C LEU A 38 5.56 -9.34 -6.02
N THR A 39 6.42 -9.96 -6.85
CA THR A 39 7.81 -9.54 -7.03
C THR A 39 8.39 -10.15 -8.30
N HIS A 40 9.71 -10.10 -8.45
CA HIS A 40 10.46 -10.71 -9.54
C HIS A 40 11.51 -11.67 -8.99
N SER A 41 11.86 -12.71 -9.76
CA SER A 41 12.79 -13.77 -9.35
C SER A 41 14.26 -13.51 -9.73
N GLU A 42 14.55 -12.35 -10.33
CA GLU A 42 15.94 -11.98 -10.64
C GLU A 42 16.79 -11.84 -9.37
N ASP A 43 18.10 -11.87 -9.51
CA ASP A 43 18.99 -11.64 -8.38
C ASP A 43 18.82 -10.22 -7.81
N LEU A 44 19.17 -10.08 -6.51
CA LEU A 44 18.93 -8.84 -5.77
C LEU A 44 19.67 -7.63 -6.38
N ALA A 45 20.85 -7.83 -6.94
CA ALA A 45 21.63 -6.72 -7.50
C ALA A 45 20.95 -6.14 -8.74
N HIS A 46 20.48 -6.99 -9.66
CA HIS A 46 19.68 -6.56 -10.81
C HIS A 46 18.35 -5.95 -10.40
N PHE A 47 17.68 -6.55 -9.39
CA PHE A 47 16.42 -6.01 -8.86
C PHE A 47 16.59 -4.59 -8.31
N VAL A 48 17.64 -4.36 -7.52
CA VAL A 48 17.98 -3.03 -6.97
C VAL A 48 18.33 -2.04 -8.07
N ALA A 49 19.09 -2.45 -9.08
CA ALA A 49 19.49 -1.57 -10.18
C ALA A 49 18.31 -0.99 -10.97
N ARG A 50 17.15 -1.67 -11.00
CA ARG A 50 15.91 -1.17 -11.65
C ARG A 50 15.37 0.12 -11.05
N TYR A 51 15.77 0.45 -9.82
CA TYR A 51 15.33 1.68 -9.15
C TYR A 51 16.16 2.92 -9.54
N GLY A 52 17.16 2.77 -10.43
CA GLY A 52 17.93 3.88 -10.97
C GLY A 52 18.58 4.73 -9.87
N CYS A 53 18.30 6.03 -9.84
CA CYS A 53 18.86 6.95 -8.85
C CYS A 53 18.45 6.64 -7.40
N ALA A 54 17.36 5.91 -7.18
CA ALA A 54 16.90 5.51 -5.85
C ALA A 54 17.59 4.22 -5.34
N SER A 55 18.40 3.54 -6.17
CA SER A 55 19.01 2.25 -5.83
C SER A 55 19.84 2.28 -4.56
N ALA A 56 20.67 3.31 -4.38
CA ALA A 56 21.53 3.44 -3.21
C ALA A 56 20.73 3.56 -1.90
N TRP A 57 19.61 4.27 -1.94
CA TRP A 57 18.73 4.42 -0.78
C TRP A 57 17.89 3.17 -0.53
N LEU A 58 17.44 2.48 -1.58
CA LEU A 58 16.58 1.29 -1.45
C LEU A 58 17.35 0.01 -1.16
N ALA A 59 18.63 -0.09 -1.55
CA ALA A 59 19.42 -1.30 -1.39
C ALA A 59 19.39 -1.88 0.05
N PRO A 60 19.66 -1.12 1.12
CA PRO A 60 19.62 -1.67 2.47
C PRO A 60 18.21 -2.15 2.86
N LEU A 61 17.15 -1.46 2.44
CA LEU A 61 15.77 -1.85 2.71
C LEU A 61 15.38 -3.15 1.99
N LEU A 62 15.87 -3.34 0.77
CA LEU A 62 15.64 -4.54 -0.02
C LEU A 62 16.52 -5.72 0.41
N GLN A 63 17.64 -5.48 1.06
CA GLN A 63 18.42 -6.52 1.76
C GLN A 63 17.63 -7.08 2.93
N ASP A 64 16.95 -6.23 3.70
CA ASP A 64 16.11 -6.66 4.83
C ASP A 64 14.79 -7.31 4.40
N PHE A 65 14.13 -6.74 3.39
CA PHE A 65 12.83 -7.23 2.91
C PHE A 65 12.75 -7.18 1.38
N GLY A 66 13.55 -7.99 0.72
CA GLY A 66 13.61 -8.13 -0.74
C GLY A 66 12.70 -9.23 -1.28
N PRO A 67 12.87 -9.58 -2.57
CA PRO A 67 12.03 -10.56 -3.26
C PRO A 67 11.90 -11.90 -2.56
N SER A 68 12.99 -12.47 -2.06
CA SER A 68 13.00 -13.76 -1.36
C SER A 68 12.27 -13.69 -0.02
N ALA A 69 12.50 -12.61 0.75
CA ALA A 69 11.81 -12.38 2.02
C ALA A 69 10.30 -12.19 1.82
N LEU A 70 9.88 -11.49 0.76
CA LEU A 70 8.46 -11.35 0.41
C LEU A 70 7.81 -12.70 0.06
N ARG A 71 8.52 -13.57 -0.66
CA ARG A 71 8.02 -14.93 -0.97
C ARG A 71 7.90 -15.78 0.30
N ALA A 72 8.91 -15.73 1.18
CA ALA A 72 8.87 -16.42 2.47
C ALA A 72 7.69 -15.91 3.33
N TRP A 73 7.49 -14.60 3.40
CA TRP A 73 6.35 -13.99 4.10
C TRP A 73 5.01 -14.46 3.54
N ALA A 74 4.85 -14.57 2.22
CA ALA A 74 3.64 -15.11 1.60
C ALA A 74 3.43 -16.58 1.95
N GLN A 75 4.51 -17.39 1.93
CA GLN A 75 4.48 -18.80 2.33
C GLN A 75 4.08 -18.98 3.80
N ASP A 76 4.58 -18.13 4.70
CA ASP A 76 4.20 -18.10 6.12
C ASP A 76 2.73 -17.75 6.35
N LEU A 77 2.11 -17.07 5.40
CA LEU A 77 0.66 -16.83 5.35
C LEU A 77 -0.12 -18.01 4.74
N GLY A 78 0.56 -19.12 4.37
CA GLY A 78 -0.04 -20.24 3.69
C GLY A 78 -0.29 -20.03 2.19
N ILE A 79 0.36 -19.01 1.58
CA ILE A 79 0.21 -18.68 0.16
C ILE A 79 1.45 -19.14 -0.60
N ALA A 80 1.33 -20.27 -1.28
CA ALA A 80 2.37 -20.75 -2.19
C ALA A 80 2.54 -19.80 -3.38
N THR A 81 3.77 -19.68 -3.90
CA THR A 81 4.10 -18.80 -5.03
C THR A 81 4.84 -19.56 -6.12
N PHE A 82 4.65 -19.16 -7.37
CA PHE A 82 5.41 -19.68 -8.50
C PHE A 82 6.03 -18.54 -9.31
N VAL A 83 7.03 -18.86 -10.12
CA VAL A 83 7.68 -17.95 -11.05
C VAL A 83 7.09 -18.17 -12.44
N GLY A 84 6.54 -17.11 -13.01
CA GLY A 84 6.06 -17.12 -14.39
C GLY A 84 7.20 -17.02 -15.40
N SER A 85 6.90 -17.24 -16.68
CA SER A 85 7.89 -17.24 -17.78
C SER A 85 8.68 -15.94 -17.93
N SER A 86 8.11 -14.81 -17.49
CA SER A 86 8.75 -13.49 -17.47
C SER A 86 9.59 -13.21 -16.22
N GLY A 87 9.79 -14.19 -15.34
CA GLY A 87 10.46 -13.99 -14.05
C GLY A 87 9.58 -13.35 -12.96
N ARG A 88 8.36 -12.94 -13.28
CA ARG A 88 7.41 -12.41 -12.28
C ARG A 88 6.94 -13.51 -11.35
N VAL A 89 6.77 -13.15 -10.08
CA VAL A 89 6.32 -14.08 -9.04
C VAL A 89 4.86 -13.82 -8.70
N PHE A 90 4.05 -14.87 -8.69
CA PHE A 90 2.62 -14.82 -8.44
C PHE A 90 2.23 -15.82 -7.34
N PRO A 91 1.14 -15.56 -6.58
CA PRO A 91 0.47 -16.61 -5.83
C PRO A 91 0.01 -17.73 -6.77
N SER A 92 0.00 -18.98 -6.30
CA SER A 92 -0.34 -20.15 -7.13
C SER A 92 -1.74 -20.09 -7.73
N ASP A 93 -2.68 -19.40 -7.07
CA ASP A 93 -4.03 -19.15 -7.55
C ASP A 93 -4.19 -17.84 -8.34
N MET A 94 -3.11 -17.08 -8.55
CA MET A 94 -3.07 -15.78 -9.24
C MET A 94 -3.89 -14.67 -8.56
N LYS A 95 -4.49 -14.90 -7.38
CA LYS A 95 -5.47 -14.01 -6.77
C LYS A 95 -4.89 -13.24 -5.57
N ALA A 96 -5.29 -11.97 -5.44
CA ALA A 96 -4.95 -11.14 -4.29
C ALA A 96 -5.82 -11.44 -3.05
N ALA A 97 -7.05 -11.91 -3.24
CA ALA A 97 -8.02 -12.03 -2.16
C ALA A 97 -7.65 -13.05 -1.07
N PRO A 98 -7.16 -14.27 -1.37
CA PRO A 98 -6.71 -15.20 -0.34
C PRO A 98 -5.55 -14.64 0.47
N LEU A 99 -4.54 -14.05 -0.18
CA LEU A 99 -3.41 -13.42 0.50
C LEU A 99 -3.86 -12.30 1.45
N LEU A 100 -4.72 -11.38 1.00
CA LEU A 100 -5.22 -10.31 1.86
C LEU A 100 -6.03 -10.86 3.03
N ARG A 101 -6.85 -11.89 2.81
CA ARG A 101 -7.68 -12.49 3.86
C ARG A 101 -6.83 -13.08 4.98
N THR A 102 -5.86 -13.92 4.65
CA THR A 102 -4.96 -14.54 5.63
C THR A 102 -4.10 -13.48 6.33
N TRP A 103 -3.66 -12.47 5.62
CA TRP A 103 -2.91 -11.36 6.20
C TRP A 103 -3.74 -10.57 7.21
N LEU A 104 -4.98 -10.23 6.91
CA LEU A 104 -5.88 -9.54 7.85
C LEU A 104 -6.21 -10.40 9.08
N VAL A 105 -6.30 -11.72 8.93
CA VAL A 105 -6.43 -12.65 10.07
C VAL A 105 -5.19 -12.58 10.96
N ARG A 106 -4.00 -12.68 10.39
CA ARG A 106 -2.73 -12.54 11.12
C ARG A 106 -2.63 -11.20 11.85
N LEU A 107 -2.96 -10.10 11.20
CA LEU A 107 -2.93 -8.79 11.84
C LEU A 107 -3.84 -8.72 13.06
N ARG A 108 -5.05 -9.28 12.97
CA ARG A 108 -5.97 -9.34 14.13
C ARG A 108 -5.45 -10.25 15.25
N SER A 109 -4.85 -11.38 14.92
CA SER A 109 -4.23 -12.27 15.93
C SER A 109 -3.04 -11.63 16.64
N LEU A 110 -2.35 -10.69 15.99
CA LEU A 110 -1.31 -9.86 16.59
C LEU A 110 -1.87 -8.66 17.40
N GLY A 111 -3.18 -8.56 17.54
CA GLY A 111 -3.82 -7.48 18.31
C GLY A 111 -4.01 -6.17 17.55
N VAL A 112 -3.76 -6.13 16.23
CA VAL A 112 -4.02 -4.93 15.43
C VAL A 112 -5.52 -4.67 15.36
N ARG A 113 -5.92 -3.45 15.77
CA ARG A 113 -7.30 -2.97 15.67
C ARG A 113 -7.52 -2.22 14.37
N PHE A 114 -8.74 -2.26 13.87
CA PHE A 114 -9.13 -1.61 12.62
C PHE A 114 -10.33 -0.71 12.84
N ALA A 115 -10.25 0.55 12.38
CA ALA A 115 -11.37 1.48 12.33
C ALA A 115 -11.56 1.93 10.87
N MET A 116 -12.64 1.40 10.26
CA MET A 116 -12.99 1.69 8.87
C MET A 116 -13.88 2.93 8.79
N ARG A 117 -13.97 3.55 7.59
CA ARG A 117 -14.72 4.78 7.35
C ARG A 117 -14.21 5.96 8.20
N HIS A 118 -12.90 5.99 8.41
CA HIS A 118 -12.19 7.07 9.09
C HIS A 118 -11.30 7.78 8.07
N GLN A 119 -11.81 8.83 7.45
CA GLN A 119 -11.09 9.62 6.45
C GLN A 119 -10.20 10.65 7.13
N TRP A 120 -8.90 10.54 6.96
CA TRP A 120 -7.95 11.51 7.53
C TRP A 120 -8.18 12.92 6.96
N GLN A 121 -8.15 13.93 7.85
CA GLN A 121 -8.43 15.34 7.56
C GLN A 121 -7.28 16.27 7.99
N GLY A 122 -6.11 15.73 8.29
CA GLY A 122 -5.00 16.50 8.82
C GLY A 122 -4.95 16.48 10.35
N TRP A 123 -4.58 17.61 10.94
CA TRP A 123 -4.44 17.75 12.39
C TRP A 123 -5.28 18.92 12.92
N ASN A 124 -5.69 18.83 14.17
CA ASN A 124 -6.29 19.96 14.89
C ASN A 124 -5.20 20.90 15.44
N HIS A 125 -5.62 21.99 16.08
CA HIS A 125 -4.72 22.99 16.70
C HIS A 125 -3.83 22.40 17.81
N ALA A 126 -4.23 21.29 18.43
CA ALA A 126 -3.45 20.57 19.43
C ALA A 126 -2.46 19.54 18.82
N GLY A 127 -2.32 19.51 17.49
CA GLY A 127 -1.43 18.57 16.78
C GLY A 127 -1.95 17.13 16.74
N GLN A 128 -3.20 16.88 17.12
CA GLN A 128 -3.78 15.54 17.06
C GLN A 128 -4.32 15.26 15.65
N PRO A 129 -4.05 14.07 15.07
CA PRO A 129 -4.63 13.69 13.77
C PRO A 129 -6.15 13.56 13.88
N CYS A 130 -6.85 14.14 12.92
CA CYS A 130 -8.30 14.19 12.85
C CYS A 130 -8.84 13.33 11.71
N PHE A 131 -9.99 12.70 11.95
CA PHE A 131 -10.63 11.81 11.00
C PHE A 131 -12.13 12.14 10.89
N ALA A 132 -12.62 12.30 9.67
CA ALA A 132 -14.04 12.37 9.39
C ALA A 132 -14.66 10.97 9.51
N THR A 133 -15.73 10.89 10.27
CA THR A 133 -16.52 9.66 10.52
C THR A 133 -18.00 9.94 10.30
N ALA A 134 -18.85 8.92 10.41
CA ALA A 134 -20.29 9.10 10.37
C ALA A 134 -20.86 9.99 11.51
N GLN A 135 -20.10 10.12 12.61
CA GLN A 135 -20.43 10.92 13.79
C GLN A 135 -19.78 12.32 13.78
N GLY A 136 -19.19 12.72 12.64
CA GLY A 136 -18.43 13.97 12.52
C GLY A 136 -16.93 13.77 12.59
N THR A 137 -16.20 14.87 12.66
CA THR A 137 -14.73 14.85 12.73
C THR A 137 -14.28 14.57 14.16
N GLN A 138 -13.43 13.56 14.34
CA GLN A 138 -12.91 13.14 15.63
C GLN A 138 -11.38 13.15 15.66
N PRO A 139 -10.74 13.70 16.70
CA PRO A 139 -9.32 13.56 16.92
C PRO A 139 -8.98 12.15 17.43
N VAL A 140 -7.80 11.65 17.08
CA VAL A 140 -7.26 10.40 17.59
C VAL A 140 -5.97 10.68 18.35
N GLN A 141 -5.90 10.19 19.57
CA GLN A 141 -4.66 10.28 20.35
C GLN A 141 -3.75 9.09 20.01
N ALA A 142 -2.54 9.39 19.60
CA ALA A 142 -1.52 8.39 19.30
C ALA A 142 -0.12 8.95 19.62
N ASN A 143 0.78 8.08 20.06
CA ASN A 143 2.17 8.45 20.34
C ASN A 143 2.98 8.62 19.04
N ALA A 144 2.57 7.93 17.97
CA ALA A 144 3.17 8.03 16.64
C ALA A 144 2.11 7.78 15.56
N LEU A 145 2.28 8.42 14.42
CA LEU A 145 1.40 8.30 13.26
C LEU A 145 2.21 7.85 12.03
N VAL A 146 1.77 6.78 11.38
CA VAL A 146 2.31 6.35 10.08
C VAL A 146 1.31 6.71 9.00
N LEU A 147 1.64 7.69 8.18
CA LEU A 147 0.84 8.08 7.03
C LEU A 147 1.10 7.12 5.86
N ALA A 148 0.10 6.32 5.50
CA ALA A 148 0.16 5.34 4.41
C ALA A 148 -0.99 5.58 3.41
N LEU A 149 -1.09 6.81 2.94
CA LEU A 149 -2.25 7.40 2.26
C LEU A 149 -2.38 6.99 0.78
N GLY A 150 -1.41 6.25 0.26
CA GLY A 150 -1.39 5.82 -1.14
C GLY A 150 -0.96 6.94 -2.09
N GLY A 151 -1.18 6.71 -3.38
CA GLY A 151 -0.91 7.69 -4.45
C GLY A 151 -2.18 8.39 -4.93
N GLY A 152 -2.20 8.77 -6.22
CA GLY A 152 -3.33 9.47 -6.88
C GLY A 152 -3.98 8.69 -8.02
N SER A 153 -3.74 7.39 -8.17
CA SER A 153 -4.10 6.63 -9.38
C SER A 153 -5.50 6.00 -9.38
N TRP A 154 -6.19 5.96 -8.23
CA TRP A 154 -7.51 5.31 -8.11
C TRP A 154 -8.40 6.03 -7.09
N PRO A 155 -8.97 7.20 -7.44
CA PRO A 155 -9.76 8.02 -6.51
C PRO A 155 -10.95 7.25 -5.90
N GLN A 156 -11.65 6.43 -6.67
CA GLN A 156 -12.81 5.65 -6.20
C GLN A 156 -12.42 4.66 -5.09
N LEU A 157 -11.15 4.25 -5.04
CA LEU A 157 -10.61 3.34 -4.02
C LEU A 157 -9.88 4.06 -2.89
N GLY A 158 -9.90 5.40 -2.89
CA GLY A 158 -9.26 6.24 -1.86
C GLY A 158 -7.80 6.56 -2.13
N SER A 159 -7.31 6.35 -3.36
CA SER A 159 -5.97 6.75 -3.80
C SER A 159 -6.12 7.96 -4.72
N ASP A 160 -6.52 9.09 -4.13
CA ASP A 160 -6.91 10.33 -4.83
C ASP A 160 -5.85 11.45 -4.73
N GLY A 161 -4.81 11.26 -3.94
CA GLY A 161 -3.73 12.24 -3.75
C GLY A 161 -4.12 13.49 -2.94
N THR A 162 -5.34 13.57 -2.40
CA THR A 162 -5.85 14.75 -1.65
C THR A 162 -5.03 15.07 -0.41
N TRP A 163 -4.33 14.08 0.14
CA TRP A 163 -3.44 14.24 1.29
C TRP A 163 -2.28 15.23 1.04
N GLN A 164 -1.90 15.46 -0.23
CA GLN A 164 -0.81 16.38 -0.57
C GLN A 164 -1.09 17.78 -0.06
N ALA A 165 -2.31 18.29 -0.29
CA ALA A 165 -2.71 19.62 0.17
C ALA A 165 -2.63 19.77 1.70
N LEU A 166 -2.99 18.70 2.44
CA LEU A 166 -2.91 18.68 3.90
C LEU A 166 -1.46 18.76 4.40
N LEU A 167 -0.53 18.04 3.75
CA LEU A 167 0.89 18.07 4.12
C LEU A 167 1.56 19.38 3.72
N VAL A 168 1.26 19.93 2.54
CA VAL A 168 1.75 21.25 2.11
C VAL A 168 1.29 22.32 3.07
N GLY A 169 0.04 22.26 3.53
CA GLY A 169 -0.50 23.17 4.56
C GLY A 169 0.23 23.09 5.91
N GLN A 170 0.97 22.03 6.17
CA GLN A 170 1.85 21.85 7.33
C GLN A 170 3.32 22.21 7.04
N GLY A 171 3.60 22.82 5.90
CA GLY A 171 4.97 23.22 5.51
C GLY A 171 5.85 22.06 5.02
N VAL A 172 5.28 20.89 4.72
CA VAL A 172 6.03 19.76 4.17
C VAL A 172 6.29 19.99 2.69
N ALA A 173 7.56 19.99 2.28
CA ALA A 173 7.93 20.04 0.87
C ALA A 173 7.59 18.71 0.20
N LEU A 174 6.77 18.75 -0.84
CA LEU A 174 6.35 17.57 -1.60
C LEU A 174 6.77 17.67 -3.06
N GLN A 175 7.19 16.54 -3.62
CA GLN A 175 7.28 16.40 -5.07
C GLN A 175 5.89 16.06 -5.63
N PRO A 176 5.47 16.69 -6.75
CA PRO A 176 4.20 16.35 -7.39
C PRO A 176 4.14 14.88 -7.78
N LEU A 177 2.96 14.26 -7.60
CA LEU A 177 2.74 12.91 -8.11
C LEU A 177 2.84 12.92 -9.64
N GLN A 178 3.61 11.97 -10.18
CA GLN A 178 3.78 11.78 -11.62
C GLN A 178 3.19 10.43 -12.03
N PRO A 179 2.58 10.32 -13.22
CA PRO A 179 2.11 9.04 -13.71
C PRO A 179 3.30 8.10 -13.97
N ALA A 180 3.31 6.94 -13.28
CA ALA A 180 4.32 5.90 -13.47
C ALA A 180 3.88 4.84 -14.49
N ASN A 181 2.57 4.63 -14.65
CA ASN A 181 1.96 3.80 -15.68
C ASN A 181 0.87 4.61 -16.36
N CYS A 182 0.87 4.65 -17.68
CA CYS A 182 -0.17 5.27 -18.48
C CYS A 182 -0.70 4.27 -19.53
N GLY A 183 -2.00 4.36 -19.81
CA GLY A 183 -2.59 3.81 -21.02
C GLY A 183 -2.58 4.89 -22.10
N PHE A 184 -2.60 4.47 -23.35
CA PHE A 184 -2.78 5.35 -24.49
C PHE A 184 -4.11 4.98 -25.15
N ASP A 185 -4.97 5.97 -25.34
CA ASP A 185 -6.14 5.80 -26.17
C ASP A 185 -5.72 6.07 -27.63
N VAL A 186 -5.86 5.05 -28.48
CA VAL A 186 -5.64 5.21 -29.92
C VAL A 186 -6.92 5.79 -30.51
N GLN A 187 -6.86 7.02 -31.00
CA GLN A 187 -7.95 7.58 -31.76
C GLN A 187 -7.87 7.06 -33.19
N GLY A 188 -8.95 6.44 -33.68
CA GLY A 188 -9.11 6.13 -35.09
C GLY A 188 -9.12 7.40 -35.94
N ARG A 189 -8.91 7.28 -37.26
CA ARG A 189 -8.95 8.41 -38.24
C ARG A 189 -10.28 9.16 -38.20
N ASP A 190 -11.32 8.58 -37.67
CA ASP A 190 -12.67 9.13 -37.47
C ASP A 190 -12.88 9.78 -36.08
N GLY A 191 -11.83 9.86 -35.25
CA GLY A 191 -11.90 10.43 -33.90
C GLY A 191 -12.60 9.56 -32.87
N ARG A 192 -12.99 8.33 -33.21
CA ARG A 192 -13.57 7.36 -32.28
C ARG A 192 -12.48 6.49 -31.67
N GLY A 193 -12.51 6.33 -30.35
CA GLY A 193 -11.63 5.39 -29.65
C GLY A 193 -12.02 3.93 -29.93
N TRP A 194 -11.06 3.03 -29.85
CA TRP A 194 -11.28 1.58 -29.95
C TRP A 194 -11.68 1.01 -28.60
#